data_b2c5eee19828e705183036853c50e7d5
#
_entry.id   b2c5eee19828e705183036853c50e7d5
#
_cell.length_a   1.000
_cell.length_b   1.000
_cell.length_c   1.000
_cell.angle_alpha   90.00
_cell.angle_beta   90.00
_cell.angle_gamma   90.00
#
_symmetry.space_group_name_H-M   'P 1'
#
loop_
_entity.id
_entity.type
_entity.pdbx_description
1 polymer ?
#
loop_
_entity_poly.entity_id
_entity_poly.type
_entity_poly.pdbx_seq_one_letter_code
_entity_poly.pdbx_strand_id
1 'polypeptide(L)'
;RWLPASGIDQNVKYAYPAWVEASKTAMDAMKNYMDKDDEVRLNYASKYARLANYWKNRQGMIDALTKFETAKSKAINEAAFDKWANKRKNRKEYGNVVATINKYYAATNEKSRHDNYLSILLRSSEFAMISRNLGAKLMEYEKADATKKKELKESVLASVEEFYTTVSLPTEKDILLNGLMLYIMNAGYKLPASFDNPDAVAMRVTTMLSTSVFSNKEKLMAWINGETKNEIANDPMIKFSQELIAHMNATTPEMQQLQADYMKAYRKLVKGMRESGLSPVKYPDANSTMRLTYGTVSALPADKRNDAKVNYFTTLQGTINKYKPKDEEFDLPQRLIEL
;
A
#
# COMPACT_ATOMS: atom_id res chain seq x y z
N ARG A 1 15.37 6.23 -8.63
CA ARG A 1 16.59 6.70 -9.31
C ARG A 1 16.82 8.20 -9.14
N TRP A 2 15.81 9.01 -9.35
CA TRP A 2 15.85 10.45 -9.16
C TRP A 2 15.37 10.93 -7.78
N LEU A 3 15.01 10.00 -6.89
CA LEU A 3 14.54 10.35 -5.55
C LEU A 3 15.65 11.11 -4.81
N PRO A 4 15.37 12.28 -4.25
CA PRO A 4 16.34 13.07 -3.50
C PRO A 4 16.67 12.45 -2.14
N ALA A 5 17.75 12.91 -1.49
CA ALA A 5 18.18 12.44 -0.19
C ALA A 5 17.06 12.50 0.85
N SER A 6 16.39 13.66 0.95
CA SER A 6 15.24 13.84 1.86
C SER A 6 14.06 12.91 1.55
N GLY A 7 13.84 12.53 0.29
CA GLY A 7 12.83 11.56 -0.09
C GLY A 7 13.20 10.13 0.28
N ILE A 8 14.48 9.78 0.21
CA ILE A 8 14.97 8.48 0.71
C ILE A 8 14.81 8.43 2.24
N ASP A 9 15.19 9.48 2.96
CA ASP A 9 15.02 9.58 4.40
C ASP A 9 13.55 9.46 4.82
N GLN A 10 12.63 10.14 4.12
CA GLN A 10 11.19 9.99 4.37
C GLN A 10 10.74 8.56 4.18
N ASN A 11 11.16 7.90 3.10
CA ASN A 11 10.77 6.51 2.84
C ASN A 11 11.28 5.57 3.94
N VAL A 12 12.56 5.67 4.30
CA VAL A 12 13.19 4.75 5.28
C VAL A 12 12.69 4.98 6.71
N LYS A 13 12.41 6.25 7.08
CA LYS A 13 12.09 6.60 8.48
C LYS A 13 10.59 6.71 8.76
N TYR A 14 9.75 6.94 7.73
CA TYR A 14 8.32 7.23 7.90
C TYR A 14 7.43 6.33 7.04
N ALA A 15 7.58 6.35 5.72
CA ALA A 15 6.67 5.70 4.81
C ALA A 15 6.76 4.16 4.84
N TYR A 16 7.96 3.62 4.66
CA TYR A 16 8.15 2.17 4.57
C TYR A 16 7.96 1.44 5.90
N PRO A 17 8.42 1.95 7.06
CA PRO A 17 8.09 1.33 8.34
C PRO A 17 6.58 1.24 8.58
N ALA A 18 5.83 2.31 8.33
CA ALA A 18 4.37 2.31 8.43
C ALA A 18 3.72 1.28 7.49
N TRP A 19 4.21 1.20 6.25
CA TRP A 19 3.74 0.20 5.29
C TRP A 19 4.01 -1.23 5.74
N VAL A 20 5.23 -1.51 6.22
CA VAL A 20 5.65 -2.83 6.69
C VAL A 20 4.79 -3.27 7.87
N GLU A 21 4.63 -2.41 8.86
CA GLU A 21 3.87 -2.69 10.08
C GLU A 21 2.37 -2.91 9.78
N ALA A 22 1.76 -2.02 8.99
CA ALA A 22 0.36 -2.14 8.60
C ALA A 22 0.09 -3.39 7.76
N SER A 23 0.99 -3.71 6.82
CA SER A 23 0.88 -4.93 6.01
C SER A 23 0.98 -6.19 6.87
N LYS A 24 1.93 -6.22 7.83
CA LYS A 24 2.07 -7.35 8.74
C LYS A 24 0.83 -7.52 9.61
N THR A 25 0.30 -6.45 10.17
CA THR A 25 -0.93 -6.47 10.99
C THR A 25 -2.11 -7.05 10.20
N ALA A 26 -2.30 -6.63 8.96
CA ALA A 26 -3.36 -7.16 8.10
C ALA A 26 -3.14 -8.64 7.74
N MET A 27 -1.89 -9.03 7.44
CA MET A 27 -1.54 -10.42 7.15
C MET A 27 -1.72 -11.33 8.37
N ASP A 28 -1.34 -10.89 9.56
CA ASP A 28 -1.51 -11.66 10.80
C ASP A 28 -3.01 -11.89 11.10
N ALA A 29 -3.85 -10.87 10.88
CA ALA A 29 -5.30 -11.02 10.99
C ALA A 29 -5.86 -12.04 9.98
N MET A 30 -5.45 -11.98 8.70
CA MET A 30 -5.83 -12.97 7.69
C MET A 30 -5.37 -14.37 8.08
N LYS A 31 -4.09 -14.52 8.44
CA LYS A 31 -3.46 -15.80 8.75
C LYS A 31 -4.15 -16.52 9.91
N ASN A 32 -4.59 -15.78 10.93
CA ASN A 32 -5.30 -16.34 12.09
C ASN A 32 -6.56 -17.14 11.71
N TYR A 33 -7.23 -16.77 10.62
CA TYR A 33 -8.41 -17.48 10.09
C TYR A 33 -8.02 -18.47 8.99
N MET A 34 -7.09 -18.13 8.11
CA MET A 34 -6.59 -19.02 7.05
C MET A 34 -5.99 -20.33 7.59
N ASP A 35 -5.39 -20.29 8.78
CA ASP A 35 -4.82 -21.49 9.42
C ASP A 35 -5.89 -22.42 10.02
N LYS A 36 -7.13 -21.96 10.15
CA LYS A 36 -8.24 -22.69 10.78
C LYS A 36 -9.31 -23.13 9.79
N ASP A 37 -9.37 -22.51 8.60
CA ASP A 37 -10.42 -22.67 7.64
C ASP A 37 -9.85 -22.65 6.22
N ASP A 38 -10.01 -23.76 5.50
CA ASP A 38 -9.50 -23.96 4.14
C ASP A 38 -10.21 -23.08 3.11
N GLU A 39 -11.48 -22.76 3.29
CA GLU A 39 -12.23 -21.87 2.43
C GLU A 39 -11.74 -20.42 2.58
N VAL A 40 -11.57 -19.97 3.83
CA VAL A 40 -10.94 -18.66 4.11
C VAL A 40 -9.53 -18.62 3.54
N ARG A 41 -8.75 -19.68 3.69
CA ARG A 41 -7.40 -19.75 3.12
C ARG A 41 -7.44 -19.60 1.60
N LEU A 42 -8.34 -20.28 0.90
CA LEU A 42 -8.49 -20.18 -0.54
C LEU A 42 -8.85 -18.74 -0.98
N ASN A 43 -9.81 -18.13 -0.31
CA ASN A 43 -10.32 -16.80 -0.66
C ASN A 43 -9.31 -15.68 -0.37
N TYR A 44 -8.54 -15.79 0.71
CA TYR A 44 -7.58 -14.76 1.12
C TYR A 44 -6.14 -14.98 0.63
N ALA A 45 -5.80 -16.16 0.11
CA ALA A 45 -4.44 -16.49 -0.33
C ALA A 45 -3.82 -15.46 -1.29
N SER A 46 -4.58 -15.02 -2.29
CA SER A 46 -4.12 -14.02 -3.26
C SER A 46 -3.91 -12.63 -2.65
N LYS A 47 -4.79 -12.21 -1.74
CA LYS A 47 -4.69 -10.93 -1.00
C LYS A 47 -3.49 -10.97 -0.06
N TYR A 48 -3.32 -12.06 0.68
CA TYR A 48 -2.18 -12.31 1.56
C TYR A 48 -0.85 -12.29 0.80
N ALA A 49 -0.74 -13.06 -0.28
CA ALA A 49 0.48 -13.11 -1.10
C ALA A 49 0.87 -11.74 -1.69
N ARG A 50 -0.12 -10.95 -2.10
CA ARG A 50 0.10 -9.58 -2.59
C ARG A 50 0.65 -8.66 -1.50
N LEU A 51 0.07 -8.70 -0.30
CA LEU A 51 0.57 -7.93 0.85
C LEU A 51 1.97 -8.38 1.25
N ALA A 52 2.21 -9.69 1.33
CA ALA A 52 3.52 -10.26 1.65
C ALA A 52 4.62 -9.83 0.65
N ASN A 53 4.32 -9.82 -0.64
CA ASN A 53 5.25 -9.35 -1.67
C ASN A 53 5.64 -7.87 -1.46
N TYR A 54 4.66 -7.00 -1.20
CA TYR A 54 4.95 -5.59 -0.92
C TYR A 54 5.64 -5.37 0.43
N TRP A 55 5.26 -6.12 1.45
CA TRP A 55 5.89 -6.11 2.76
C TRP A 55 7.38 -6.43 2.67
N LYS A 56 7.73 -7.57 2.04
CA LYS A 56 9.12 -7.98 1.81
C LYS A 56 9.90 -6.95 0.98
N ASN A 57 9.29 -6.41 -0.07
CA ASN A 57 9.89 -5.37 -0.89
C ASN A 57 10.24 -4.13 -0.05
N ARG A 58 9.31 -3.63 0.79
CA ARG A 58 9.54 -2.43 1.61
C ARG A 58 10.57 -2.68 2.71
N GLN A 59 10.52 -3.85 3.34
CA GLN A 59 11.55 -4.24 4.32
C GLN A 59 12.94 -4.30 3.67
N GLY A 60 13.06 -4.98 2.55
CA GLY A 60 14.31 -5.03 1.80
C GLY A 60 14.82 -3.67 1.32
N MET A 61 13.91 -2.74 1.00
CA MET A 61 14.28 -1.36 0.67
C MET A 61 14.80 -0.59 1.88
N ILE A 62 14.20 -0.75 3.06
CA ILE A 62 14.72 -0.16 4.32
C ILE A 62 16.14 -0.65 4.55
N ASP A 63 16.34 -1.96 4.53
CA ASP A 63 17.63 -2.59 4.81
C ASP A 63 18.71 -2.17 3.81
N ALA A 64 18.40 -2.22 2.51
CA ALA A 64 19.35 -1.85 1.46
C ALA A 64 19.69 -0.36 1.47
N LEU A 65 18.70 0.53 1.55
CA LEU A 65 18.92 1.98 1.54
C LEU A 65 19.72 2.43 2.77
N THR A 66 19.49 1.78 3.92
CA THR A 66 20.23 2.03 5.16
C THR A 66 21.65 1.48 5.05
N LYS A 67 21.81 0.21 4.67
CA LYS A 67 23.11 -0.47 4.56
C LYS A 67 24.07 0.24 3.59
N PHE A 68 23.55 0.71 2.47
CA PHE A 68 24.35 1.40 1.45
C PHE A 68 24.43 2.92 1.66
N GLU A 69 23.96 3.45 2.78
CA GLU A 69 23.94 4.89 3.07
C GLU A 69 23.46 5.75 1.88
N THR A 70 22.39 5.27 1.20
CA THR A 70 21.95 5.84 -0.08
C THR A 70 21.54 7.32 0.06
N ALA A 71 20.89 7.69 1.16
CA ALA A 71 20.53 9.10 1.43
C ALA A 71 21.78 10.00 1.52
N LYS A 72 22.82 9.54 2.21
CA LYS A 72 24.10 10.27 2.34
C LYS A 72 24.79 10.46 0.99
N SER A 73 24.85 9.39 0.18
CA SER A 73 25.40 9.47 -1.18
C SER A 73 24.64 10.47 -2.04
N LYS A 74 23.29 10.48 -1.94
CA LYS A 74 22.46 11.48 -2.65
C LYS A 74 22.67 12.89 -2.14
N ALA A 75 22.80 13.08 -0.83
CA ALA A 75 23.06 14.41 -0.24
C ALA A 75 24.39 15.02 -0.72
N ILE A 76 25.43 14.20 -0.90
CA ILE A 76 26.71 14.65 -1.48
C ILE A 76 26.50 15.19 -2.90
N ASN A 77 25.77 14.45 -3.73
CA ASN A 77 25.46 14.87 -5.11
C ASN A 77 24.59 16.13 -5.15
N GLU A 78 23.62 16.24 -4.25
CA GLU A 78 22.76 17.43 -4.11
C GLU A 78 23.53 18.66 -3.65
N ALA A 79 24.49 18.49 -2.73
CA ALA A 79 25.38 19.57 -2.31
C ALA A 79 26.29 20.06 -3.47
N ALA A 80 26.79 19.13 -4.30
CA ALA A 80 27.53 19.49 -5.50
C ALA A 80 26.65 20.24 -6.51
N PHE A 81 25.40 19.78 -6.68
CA PHE A 81 24.41 20.46 -7.51
C PHE A 81 24.09 21.86 -6.96
N ASP A 82 23.87 22.01 -5.67
CA ASP A 82 23.55 23.31 -5.05
C ASP A 82 24.69 24.33 -5.24
N LYS A 83 25.94 23.90 -5.14
CA LYS A 83 27.11 24.74 -5.49
C LYS A 83 27.10 25.20 -6.95
N TRP A 84 26.72 24.32 -7.88
CA TRP A 84 26.58 24.67 -9.30
C TRP A 84 25.38 25.59 -9.54
N ALA A 85 24.25 25.30 -8.90
CA ALA A 85 22.99 26.05 -8.97
C ALA A 85 23.13 27.49 -8.49
N ASN A 86 23.93 27.72 -7.47
CA ASN A 86 24.16 29.04 -6.89
C ASN A 86 25.21 29.92 -7.62
N LYS A 87 25.85 29.40 -8.68
CA LYS A 87 26.70 30.25 -9.55
C LYS A 87 25.83 31.32 -10.23
N ARG A 88 26.41 32.54 -10.41
CA ARG A 88 25.70 33.73 -10.93
C ARG A 88 24.79 33.45 -12.13
N LYS A 89 25.27 32.67 -13.11
CA LYS A 89 24.52 32.34 -14.31
C LYS A 89 23.32 31.36 -14.11
N ASN A 90 23.37 30.54 -13.06
CA ASN A 90 22.40 29.47 -12.80
C ASN A 90 21.40 29.85 -11.68
N ARG A 91 21.78 30.78 -10.80
CA ARG A 91 21.10 31.08 -9.55
C ARG A 91 19.63 31.48 -9.73
N LYS A 92 19.33 32.22 -10.78
CA LYS A 92 17.94 32.65 -11.08
C LYS A 92 17.02 31.48 -11.35
N GLU A 93 17.52 30.41 -11.96
CA GLU A 93 16.71 29.24 -12.34
C GLU A 93 16.76 28.13 -11.27
N TYR A 94 17.93 27.89 -10.67
CA TYR A 94 18.20 26.69 -9.87
C TYR A 94 18.48 26.94 -8.39
N GLY A 95 18.75 28.18 -7.96
CA GLY A 95 19.31 28.48 -6.64
C GLY A 95 18.50 28.04 -5.43
N ASN A 96 17.18 27.84 -5.57
CA ASN A 96 16.30 27.42 -4.49
C ASN A 96 15.78 25.96 -4.62
N VAL A 97 16.28 25.21 -5.58
CA VAL A 97 15.72 23.90 -5.92
C VAL A 97 15.84 22.90 -4.77
N VAL A 98 17.05 22.72 -4.23
CA VAL A 98 17.29 21.75 -3.14
C VAL A 98 16.54 22.17 -1.87
N ALA A 99 16.58 23.45 -1.52
CA ALA A 99 15.87 23.97 -0.34
C ALA A 99 14.35 23.75 -0.44
N THR A 100 13.75 23.98 -1.63
CA THR A 100 12.31 23.75 -1.85
C THR A 100 11.95 22.28 -1.71
N ILE A 101 12.77 21.37 -2.23
CA ILE A 101 12.58 19.93 -2.12
C ILE A 101 12.65 19.48 -0.66
N ASN A 102 13.68 19.93 0.07
CA ASN A 102 13.86 19.59 1.48
C ASN A 102 12.72 20.12 2.35
N LYS A 103 12.24 21.34 2.09
CA LYS A 103 11.07 21.92 2.77
C LYS A 103 9.81 21.04 2.58
N TYR A 104 9.58 20.55 1.38
CA TYR A 104 8.45 19.66 1.10
C TYR A 104 8.53 18.38 1.93
N TYR A 105 9.64 17.67 1.89
CA TYR A 105 9.77 16.40 2.62
C TYR A 105 9.70 16.61 4.13
N ALA A 106 10.33 17.65 4.66
CA ALA A 106 10.25 17.99 6.08
C ALA A 106 8.80 18.23 6.55
N ALA A 107 8.00 18.93 5.74
CA ALA A 107 6.61 19.22 6.03
C ALA A 107 5.67 18.02 5.84
N THR A 108 6.09 16.98 5.08
CA THR A 108 5.22 15.84 4.73
C THR A 108 5.63 14.54 5.39
N ASN A 109 6.64 14.51 6.25
CA ASN A 109 7.12 13.28 6.88
C ASN A 109 6.02 12.55 7.65
N GLU A 110 5.36 13.23 8.60
CA GLU A 110 4.29 12.61 9.41
C GLU A 110 3.06 12.31 8.57
N LYS A 111 2.71 13.16 7.61
CA LYS A 111 1.63 12.85 6.66
C LYS A 111 1.95 11.61 5.84
N SER A 112 3.20 11.41 5.42
CA SER A 112 3.60 10.22 4.67
C SER A 112 3.45 8.94 5.51
N ARG A 113 3.80 8.97 6.79
CA ARG A 113 3.55 7.87 7.73
C ARG A 113 2.05 7.57 7.82
N HIS A 114 1.27 8.58 8.14
CA HIS A 114 -0.18 8.53 8.23
C HIS A 114 -0.83 7.93 6.96
N ASP A 115 -0.48 8.46 5.79
CA ASP A 115 -1.05 8.03 4.52
C ASP A 115 -0.72 6.56 4.22
N ASN A 116 0.43 6.05 4.66
CA ASN A 116 0.79 4.66 4.45
C ASN A 116 0.00 3.71 5.36
N TYR A 117 -0.21 4.03 6.64
CA TYR A 117 -1.09 3.25 7.50
C TYR A 117 -2.51 3.17 6.92
N LEU A 118 -3.09 4.32 6.61
CA LEU A 118 -4.46 4.40 6.09
C LEU A 118 -4.59 3.75 4.70
N SER A 119 -3.58 3.89 3.84
CA SER A 119 -3.56 3.24 2.52
C SER A 119 -3.59 1.72 2.62
N ILE A 120 -2.85 1.13 3.55
CA ILE A 120 -2.87 -0.33 3.75
C ILE A 120 -4.20 -0.78 4.34
N LEU A 121 -4.75 -0.05 5.31
CA LEU A 121 -6.07 -0.34 5.84
C LEU A 121 -7.13 -0.39 4.73
N LEU A 122 -7.18 0.66 3.88
CA LEU A 122 -8.10 0.71 2.74
C LEU A 122 -7.87 -0.42 1.71
N ARG A 123 -6.64 -0.87 1.51
CA ARG A 123 -6.31 -1.94 0.55
C ARG A 123 -6.56 -3.34 1.10
N SER A 124 -6.52 -3.53 2.40
CA SER A 124 -6.62 -4.84 3.04
C SER A 124 -8.03 -5.17 3.51
N SER A 125 -8.88 -4.18 3.82
CA SER A 125 -10.24 -4.40 4.32
C SER A 125 -11.31 -4.11 3.28
N GLU A 126 -12.18 -5.10 3.02
CA GLU A 126 -13.38 -4.92 2.18
C GLU A 126 -14.37 -3.96 2.85
N PHE A 127 -14.45 -3.98 4.20
CA PHE A 127 -15.32 -3.05 4.93
C PHE A 127 -14.86 -1.59 4.81
N ALA A 128 -13.53 -1.35 4.84
CA ALA A 128 -13.00 -0.01 4.64
C ALA A 128 -13.28 0.55 3.23
N MET A 129 -13.48 -0.32 2.25
CA MET A 129 -13.74 0.05 0.86
C MET A 129 -15.19 -0.21 0.41
N ILE A 130 -16.06 -0.65 1.31
CA ILE A 130 -17.43 -1.09 0.97
C ILE A 130 -18.21 -0.03 0.18
N SER A 131 -18.05 1.25 0.51
CA SER A 131 -18.74 2.34 -0.19
C SER A 131 -18.36 2.51 -1.66
N ARG A 132 -17.17 2.05 -2.05
CA ARG A 132 -16.68 2.08 -3.44
C ARG A 132 -16.86 0.76 -4.19
N ASN A 133 -16.96 -0.34 -3.44
CA ASN A 133 -17.15 -1.69 -3.99
C ASN A 133 -18.65 -2.02 -4.06
N LEU A 134 -19.12 -2.98 -3.29
CA LEU A 134 -20.54 -3.42 -3.30
C LEU A 134 -21.51 -2.26 -3.03
N GLY A 135 -21.19 -1.37 -2.09
CA GLY A 135 -22.04 -0.23 -1.74
C GLY A 135 -22.30 0.73 -2.91
N ALA A 136 -21.33 0.92 -3.81
CA ALA A 136 -21.54 1.78 -4.99
C ALA A 136 -22.60 1.20 -5.92
N LYS A 137 -22.60 -0.11 -6.15
CA LYS A 137 -23.64 -0.80 -6.96
C LYS A 137 -25.02 -0.72 -6.29
N LEU A 138 -25.05 -0.87 -4.98
CA LEU A 138 -26.33 -0.79 -4.24
C LEU A 138 -26.90 0.64 -4.24
N MET A 139 -26.06 1.66 -4.12
CA MET A 139 -26.49 3.07 -4.25
C MET A 139 -27.00 3.40 -5.66
N GLU A 140 -26.39 2.83 -6.70
CA GLU A 140 -26.89 2.93 -8.08
C GLU A 140 -28.26 2.25 -8.22
N TYR A 141 -28.38 1.02 -7.72
CA TYR A 141 -29.62 0.26 -7.72
C TYR A 141 -30.74 0.99 -6.96
N GLU A 142 -30.47 1.58 -5.80
CA GLU A 142 -31.45 2.34 -5.01
C GLU A 142 -32.03 3.51 -5.79
N LYS A 143 -31.19 4.27 -6.48
CA LYS A 143 -31.56 5.49 -7.24
C LYS A 143 -32.20 5.20 -8.59
N ALA A 144 -32.12 3.97 -9.07
CA ALA A 144 -32.66 3.58 -10.37
C ALA A 144 -34.19 3.58 -10.38
N ASP A 145 -34.79 3.91 -11.52
CA ASP A 145 -36.22 3.73 -11.75
C ASP A 145 -36.61 2.24 -11.84
N ALA A 146 -37.90 1.95 -11.92
CA ALA A 146 -38.41 0.59 -11.92
C ALA A 146 -37.88 -0.27 -13.08
N THR A 147 -37.66 0.31 -14.26
CA THR A 147 -37.15 -0.38 -15.44
C THR A 147 -35.67 -0.72 -15.22
N LYS A 148 -34.89 0.26 -14.83
CA LYS A 148 -33.45 0.10 -14.58
C LYS A 148 -33.16 -0.83 -13.40
N LYS A 149 -34.02 -0.82 -12.35
CA LYS A 149 -33.93 -1.76 -11.23
C LYS A 149 -34.06 -3.23 -11.69
N LYS A 150 -34.95 -3.51 -12.64
CA LYS A 150 -35.09 -4.86 -13.21
C LYS A 150 -33.82 -5.30 -13.95
N GLU A 151 -33.20 -4.39 -14.72
CA GLU A 151 -31.95 -4.65 -15.43
C GLU A 151 -30.77 -4.89 -14.48
N LEU A 152 -30.67 -4.08 -13.41
CA LEU A 152 -29.56 -4.15 -12.47
C LEU A 152 -29.67 -5.30 -11.46
N LYS A 153 -30.89 -5.81 -11.23
CA LYS A 153 -31.17 -6.75 -10.14
C LYS A 153 -30.30 -8.01 -10.18
N GLU A 154 -30.19 -8.63 -11.34
CA GLU A 154 -29.38 -9.85 -11.50
C GLU A 154 -27.89 -9.57 -11.19
N SER A 155 -27.34 -8.48 -11.72
CA SER A 155 -25.95 -8.09 -11.46
C SER A 155 -25.70 -7.72 -10.00
N VAL A 156 -26.67 -7.10 -9.34
CA VAL A 156 -26.61 -6.79 -7.90
C VAL A 156 -26.61 -8.07 -7.08
N LEU A 157 -27.54 -8.98 -7.36
CA LEU A 157 -27.62 -10.27 -6.67
C LEU A 157 -26.34 -11.10 -6.84
N ALA A 158 -25.78 -11.16 -8.05
CA ALA A 158 -24.51 -11.82 -8.31
C ALA A 158 -23.36 -11.20 -7.48
N SER A 159 -23.31 -9.88 -7.37
CA SER A 159 -22.29 -9.19 -6.56
C SER A 159 -22.47 -9.41 -5.06
N VAL A 160 -23.68 -9.53 -4.58
CA VAL A 160 -23.98 -9.88 -3.18
C VAL A 160 -23.55 -11.33 -2.90
N GLU A 161 -23.86 -12.25 -3.80
CA GLU A 161 -23.46 -13.65 -3.69
C GLU A 161 -21.92 -13.77 -3.64
N GLU A 162 -21.24 -13.14 -4.59
CA GLU A 162 -19.78 -13.10 -4.64
C GLU A 162 -19.19 -12.55 -3.34
N PHE A 163 -19.73 -11.44 -2.81
CA PHE A 163 -19.26 -10.84 -1.56
C PHE A 163 -19.33 -11.82 -0.39
N TYR A 164 -20.47 -12.44 -0.14
CA TYR A 164 -20.61 -13.34 1.01
C TYR A 164 -19.97 -14.73 0.81
N THR A 165 -19.64 -15.10 -0.43
CA THR A 165 -18.88 -16.32 -0.72
C THR A 165 -17.38 -16.09 -0.56
N THR A 166 -16.88 -14.89 -0.87
CA THR A 166 -15.43 -14.62 -0.88
C THR A 166 -14.94 -13.86 0.35
N VAL A 167 -15.84 -13.20 1.08
CA VAL A 167 -15.51 -12.35 2.23
C VAL A 167 -15.87 -13.03 3.55
N SER A 168 -14.88 -13.35 4.35
CA SER A 168 -15.07 -13.83 5.72
C SER A 168 -15.31 -12.64 6.65
N LEU A 169 -16.53 -12.48 7.13
CA LEU A 169 -16.92 -11.37 8.02
C LEU A 169 -16.07 -11.29 9.30
N PRO A 170 -15.74 -12.41 10.00
CA PRO A 170 -14.85 -12.38 11.15
C PRO A 170 -13.44 -11.91 10.79
N THR A 171 -12.89 -12.37 9.66
CA THR A 171 -11.57 -11.97 9.16
C THR A 171 -11.54 -10.47 8.87
N GLU A 172 -12.54 -9.95 8.16
CA GLU A 172 -12.64 -8.52 7.82
C GLU A 172 -12.81 -7.64 9.06
N LYS A 173 -13.54 -8.11 10.07
CA LYS A 173 -13.64 -7.44 11.37
C LYS A 173 -12.27 -7.26 12.00
N ASP A 174 -11.47 -8.32 12.06
CA ASP A 174 -10.15 -8.27 12.70
C ASP A 174 -9.16 -7.45 11.87
N ILE A 175 -9.19 -7.53 10.54
CA ILE A 175 -8.39 -6.67 9.65
C ILE A 175 -8.73 -5.20 9.92
N LEU A 176 -10.02 -4.86 9.96
CA LEU A 176 -10.47 -3.49 10.16
C LEU A 176 -10.09 -2.97 11.55
N LEU A 177 -10.38 -3.72 12.61
CA LEU A 177 -10.10 -3.30 13.98
C LEU A 177 -8.61 -3.16 14.24
N ASN A 178 -7.82 -4.18 13.92
CA ASN A 178 -6.38 -4.16 14.16
C ASN A 178 -5.70 -3.06 13.34
N GLY A 179 -6.10 -2.90 12.07
CA GLY A 179 -5.59 -1.84 11.22
C GLY A 179 -5.96 -0.43 11.70
N LEU A 180 -7.17 -0.23 12.21
CA LEU A 180 -7.59 1.05 12.81
C LEU A 180 -6.85 1.36 14.11
N MET A 181 -6.72 0.38 15.01
CA MET A 181 -5.96 0.56 16.25
C MET A 181 -4.52 0.94 15.97
N LEU A 182 -3.87 0.20 15.06
CA LEU A 182 -2.52 0.51 14.63
C LEU A 182 -2.41 1.93 14.05
N TYR A 183 -3.32 2.31 13.18
CA TYR A 183 -3.39 3.65 12.57
C TYR A 183 -3.55 4.74 13.63
N ILE A 184 -4.51 4.61 14.55
CA ILE A 184 -4.78 5.61 15.59
C ILE A 184 -3.56 5.80 16.51
N MET A 185 -2.89 4.71 16.87
CA MET A 185 -1.76 4.74 17.81
C MET A 185 -0.47 5.27 17.18
N ASN A 186 -0.28 5.14 15.88
CA ASN A 186 1.03 5.32 15.25
C ASN A 186 1.05 6.34 14.09
N ALA A 187 -0.07 6.89 13.68
CA ALA A 187 -0.14 7.75 12.49
C ALA A 187 0.73 9.01 12.60
N GLY A 188 0.95 9.53 13.82
CA GLY A 188 1.82 10.71 14.04
C GLY A 188 1.30 12.00 13.37
N TYR A 189 0.05 12.02 12.94
CA TYR A 189 -0.60 13.09 12.19
C TYR A 189 -1.99 13.37 12.78
N LYS A 190 -2.56 14.53 12.51
CA LYS A 190 -3.88 14.90 13.04
C LYS A 190 -4.95 13.93 12.54
N LEU A 191 -5.53 13.19 13.46
CA LEU A 191 -6.66 12.31 13.20
C LEU A 191 -7.96 13.12 13.11
N PRO A 192 -8.99 12.61 12.38
CA PRO A 192 -10.35 13.15 12.52
C PRO A 192 -10.80 13.03 13.97
N ALA A 193 -11.66 13.95 14.42
CA ALA A 193 -12.22 13.92 15.78
C ALA A 193 -12.98 12.60 16.10
N SER A 194 -13.49 11.94 15.07
CA SER A 194 -14.14 10.62 15.17
C SER A 194 -13.19 9.45 15.41
N PHE A 195 -11.86 9.66 15.35
CA PHE A 195 -10.81 8.66 15.52
C PHE A 195 -9.80 9.03 16.61
N ASP A 196 -10.05 10.02 17.42
CA ASP A 196 -9.14 10.50 18.47
C ASP A 196 -9.14 9.64 19.74
N ASN A 197 -10.17 8.79 19.91
CA ASN A 197 -10.33 7.90 21.05
C ASN A 197 -10.42 6.43 20.59
N PRO A 198 -9.41 5.57 20.87
CA PRO A 198 -9.39 4.17 20.49
C PRO A 198 -10.60 3.36 20.97
N ASP A 199 -11.02 3.53 22.23
CA ASP A 199 -12.14 2.79 22.81
C ASP A 199 -13.46 3.17 22.15
N ALA A 200 -13.66 4.45 21.88
CA ALA A 200 -14.83 4.94 21.15
C ALA A 200 -14.87 4.41 19.71
N VAL A 201 -13.71 4.31 19.06
CA VAL A 201 -13.62 3.72 17.71
C VAL A 201 -13.92 2.23 17.73
N ALA A 202 -13.40 1.47 18.68
CA ALA A 202 -13.68 0.04 18.82
C ALA A 202 -15.19 -0.21 19.05
N MET A 203 -15.83 0.59 19.92
CA MET A 203 -17.27 0.52 20.16
C MET A 203 -18.06 0.90 18.89
N ARG A 204 -17.65 1.96 18.19
CA ARG A 204 -18.27 2.40 16.92
C ARG A 204 -18.21 1.30 15.86
N VAL A 205 -17.05 0.65 15.68
CA VAL A 205 -16.90 -0.46 14.72
C VAL A 205 -17.79 -1.64 15.12
N THR A 206 -17.85 -1.99 16.40
CA THR A 206 -18.70 -3.09 16.88
C THR A 206 -20.18 -2.78 16.63
N THR A 207 -20.64 -1.56 16.94
CA THR A 207 -22.02 -1.12 16.68
C THR A 207 -22.31 -1.11 15.17
N MET A 208 -21.42 -0.59 14.37
CA MET A 208 -21.51 -0.58 12.90
C MET A 208 -21.70 -1.99 12.35
N LEU A 209 -20.87 -2.94 12.78
CA LEU A 209 -20.92 -4.34 12.33
C LEU A 209 -22.21 -5.05 12.77
N SER A 210 -22.84 -4.63 13.87
CA SER A 210 -24.12 -5.23 14.32
C SER A 210 -25.35 -4.61 13.65
N THR A 211 -25.29 -3.34 13.28
CA THR A 211 -26.45 -2.57 12.78
C THR A 211 -26.50 -2.43 11.26
N SER A 212 -25.37 -2.53 10.57
CA SER A 212 -25.29 -2.42 9.12
C SER A 212 -26.05 -3.53 8.41
N VAL A 213 -26.64 -3.23 7.25
CA VAL A 213 -27.22 -4.24 6.36
C VAL A 213 -26.18 -5.19 5.79
N PHE A 214 -24.91 -4.80 5.76
CA PHE A 214 -23.79 -5.65 5.33
C PHE A 214 -23.33 -6.66 6.39
N SER A 215 -23.92 -6.64 7.59
CA SER A 215 -23.51 -7.52 8.69
C SER A 215 -23.84 -9.00 8.46
N ASN A 216 -24.82 -9.30 7.62
CA ASN A 216 -25.09 -10.63 7.10
C ASN A 216 -25.89 -10.56 5.78
N LYS A 217 -25.91 -11.68 5.05
CA LYS A 217 -26.55 -11.79 3.74
C LYS A 217 -28.06 -11.57 3.81
N GLU A 218 -28.72 -12.09 4.86
CA GLU A 218 -30.17 -12.01 5.04
C GLU A 218 -30.62 -10.57 5.17
N LYS A 219 -29.93 -9.74 5.97
CA LYS A 219 -30.24 -8.31 6.11
C LYS A 219 -30.10 -7.56 4.79
N LEU A 220 -29.06 -7.84 4.03
CA LEU A 220 -28.84 -7.20 2.75
C LEU A 220 -29.87 -7.64 1.71
N MET A 221 -30.25 -8.91 1.70
CA MET A 221 -31.30 -9.44 0.84
C MET A 221 -32.68 -8.83 1.19
N ALA A 222 -33.00 -8.69 2.47
CA ALA A 222 -34.24 -8.02 2.92
C ALA A 222 -34.28 -6.57 2.43
N TRP A 223 -33.14 -5.86 2.45
CA TRP A 223 -33.04 -4.51 1.89
C TRP A 223 -33.28 -4.50 0.36
N ILE A 224 -32.65 -5.40 -0.40
CA ILE A 224 -32.83 -5.51 -1.87
C ILE A 224 -34.28 -5.81 -2.23
N ASN A 225 -34.97 -6.61 -1.43
CA ASN A 225 -36.36 -6.95 -1.62
C ASN A 225 -37.36 -5.85 -1.20
N GLY A 226 -36.85 -4.75 -0.63
CA GLY A 226 -37.70 -3.61 -0.17
C GLY A 226 -38.42 -3.87 1.14
N GLU A 227 -37.98 -4.85 1.94
CA GLU A 227 -38.54 -5.18 3.25
C GLU A 227 -38.08 -4.18 4.34
N THR A 228 -37.03 -3.42 4.06
CA THR A 228 -36.52 -2.34 4.90
C THR A 228 -36.50 -1.01 4.14
N LYS A 229 -36.77 0.10 4.85
CA LYS A 229 -36.87 1.44 4.24
C LYS A 229 -35.61 2.29 4.42
N ASN A 230 -34.54 1.72 4.92
CA ASN A 230 -33.29 2.47 5.16
C ASN A 230 -32.58 2.74 3.83
N GLU A 231 -32.21 4.00 3.60
CA GLU A 231 -31.37 4.36 2.47
C GLU A 231 -29.97 3.75 2.66
N ILE A 232 -29.45 3.10 1.63
CA ILE A 232 -28.13 2.46 1.67
C ILE A 232 -27.00 3.48 1.93
N ALA A 233 -27.13 4.68 1.41
CA ALA A 233 -26.20 5.78 1.65
C ALA A 233 -26.10 6.18 3.14
N ASN A 234 -27.12 5.87 3.93
CA ASN A 234 -27.19 6.13 5.37
C ASN A 234 -26.72 4.95 6.22
N ASP A 235 -26.40 3.81 5.61
CA ASP A 235 -25.85 2.65 6.32
C ASP A 235 -24.56 3.02 7.07
N PRO A 236 -24.40 2.61 8.33
CA PRO A 236 -23.25 2.99 9.14
C PRO A 236 -21.92 2.53 8.57
N MET A 237 -21.87 1.38 7.86
CA MET A 237 -20.65 0.89 7.23
C MET A 237 -20.29 1.70 5.97
N ILE A 238 -21.30 2.12 5.19
CA ILE A 238 -21.10 3.03 4.05
C ILE A 238 -20.53 4.37 4.52
N LYS A 239 -21.15 4.99 5.54
CA LYS A 239 -20.67 6.27 6.10
C LYS A 239 -19.27 6.17 6.65
N PHE A 240 -18.96 5.10 7.37
CA PHE A 240 -17.62 4.85 7.91
C PHE A 240 -16.57 4.71 6.81
N SER A 241 -16.86 3.91 5.79
CA SER A 241 -15.99 3.78 4.62
C SER A 241 -15.76 5.10 3.88
N GLN A 242 -16.83 5.88 3.68
CA GLN A 242 -16.73 7.20 3.05
C GLN A 242 -15.88 8.18 3.87
N GLU A 243 -16.00 8.15 5.20
CA GLU A 243 -15.20 8.97 6.11
C GLU A 243 -13.70 8.63 6.03
N LEU A 244 -13.34 7.34 6.06
CA LEU A 244 -11.95 6.91 5.88
C LEU A 244 -11.38 7.37 4.53
N ILE A 245 -12.13 7.21 3.46
CA ILE A 245 -11.71 7.62 2.12
C ILE A 245 -11.60 9.14 2.00
N ALA A 246 -12.54 9.87 2.56
CA ALA A 246 -12.50 11.33 2.59
C ALA A 246 -11.29 11.84 3.36
N HIS A 247 -10.97 11.20 4.48
CA HIS A 247 -9.80 11.54 5.28
C HIS A 247 -8.49 11.26 4.54
N MET A 248 -8.38 10.13 3.84
CA MET A 248 -7.23 9.82 3.00
C MET A 248 -7.00 10.85 1.90
N ASN A 249 -8.09 11.40 1.34
CA ASN A 249 -8.04 12.39 0.26
C ASN A 249 -7.97 13.85 0.76
N ALA A 250 -8.04 14.07 2.07
CA ALA A 250 -8.03 15.40 2.63
C ALA A 250 -6.71 16.13 2.36
N THR A 251 -6.80 17.37 1.93
CA THR A 251 -5.65 18.24 1.68
C THR A 251 -6.03 19.68 2.01
N THR A 252 -5.03 20.52 2.26
CA THR A 252 -5.23 21.96 2.48
C THR A 252 -4.63 22.76 1.32
N PRO A 253 -5.06 24.02 1.11
CA PRO A 253 -4.46 24.89 0.09
C PRO A 253 -2.94 25.02 0.25
N GLU A 254 -2.44 25.10 1.50
CA GLU A 254 -1.03 25.19 1.81
C GLU A 254 -0.30 23.92 1.37
N MET A 255 -0.88 22.74 1.61
CA MET A 255 -0.30 21.46 1.18
C MET A 255 -0.31 21.32 -0.35
N GLN A 256 -1.37 21.77 -1.01
CA GLN A 256 -1.45 21.78 -2.48
C GLN A 256 -0.39 22.70 -3.07
N GLN A 257 -0.19 23.89 -2.50
CA GLN A 257 0.85 24.81 -2.94
C GLN A 257 2.26 24.23 -2.73
N LEU A 258 2.50 23.63 -1.56
CA LEU A 258 3.76 22.97 -1.23
C LEU A 258 4.07 21.82 -2.22
N GLN A 259 3.07 21.01 -2.57
CA GLN A 259 3.18 19.96 -3.58
C GLN A 259 3.48 20.54 -4.97
N ALA A 260 2.81 21.62 -5.36
CA ALA A 260 3.03 22.28 -6.64
C ALA A 260 4.47 22.85 -6.76
N ASP A 261 4.96 23.46 -5.70
CA ASP A 261 6.33 24.00 -5.63
C ASP A 261 7.38 22.89 -5.67
N TYR A 262 7.14 21.80 -4.93
CA TYR A 262 7.96 20.59 -4.99
C TYR A 262 8.04 20.03 -6.42
N MET A 263 6.90 19.88 -7.10
CA MET A 263 6.88 19.34 -8.47
C MET A 263 7.65 20.21 -9.47
N LYS A 264 7.59 21.54 -9.33
CA LYS A 264 8.39 22.46 -10.13
C LYS A 264 9.89 22.34 -9.82
N ALA A 265 10.23 22.30 -8.52
CA ALA A 265 11.61 22.16 -8.06
C ALA A 265 12.22 20.82 -8.49
N TYR A 266 11.45 19.73 -8.37
CA TYR A 266 11.88 18.40 -8.79
C TYR A 266 12.21 18.30 -10.30
N ARG A 267 11.37 18.88 -11.15
CA ARG A 267 11.67 18.97 -12.59
C ARG A 267 12.95 19.75 -12.87
N LYS A 268 13.16 20.87 -12.16
CA LYS A 268 14.39 21.67 -12.25
C LYS A 268 15.60 20.90 -11.73
N LEU A 269 15.48 20.13 -10.66
CA LEU A 269 16.55 19.26 -10.18
C LEU A 269 17.00 18.28 -11.26
N VAL A 270 16.08 17.56 -11.88
CA VAL A 270 16.40 16.59 -12.92
C VAL A 270 17.05 17.27 -14.13
N LYS A 271 16.51 18.41 -14.59
CA LYS A 271 17.08 19.20 -15.67
C LYS A 271 18.49 19.68 -15.34
N GLY A 272 18.65 20.34 -14.22
CA GLY A 272 19.90 20.92 -13.80
C GLY A 272 21.00 19.89 -13.46
N MET A 273 20.64 18.72 -12.94
CA MET A 273 21.57 17.60 -12.75
C MET A 273 22.16 17.13 -14.10
N ARG A 274 21.38 17.18 -15.17
CA ARG A 274 21.85 16.85 -16.52
C ARG A 274 22.73 17.96 -17.11
N GLU A 275 22.32 19.20 -17.00
CA GLU A 275 23.06 20.36 -17.49
C GLU A 275 24.40 20.58 -16.76
N SER A 276 24.44 20.26 -15.47
CA SER A 276 25.66 20.35 -14.65
C SER A 276 26.65 19.20 -14.90
N GLY A 277 26.24 18.14 -15.62
CA GLY A 277 27.03 16.92 -15.77
C GLY A 277 27.06 16.02 -14.53
N LEU A 278 26.30 16.37 -13.46
CA LEU A 278 26.26 15.62 -12.19
C LEU A 278 25.26 14.46 -12.23
N SER A 279 24.51 14.29 -13.32
CA SER A 279 23.56 13.19 -13.46
C SER A 279 24.29 11.86 -13.50
N PRO A 280 23.96 10.91 -12.60
CA PRO A 280 24.57 9.59 -12.57
C PRO A 280 24.16 8.72 -13.77
N VAL A 281 23.12 9.14 -14.50
CA VAL A 281 22.55 8.42 -15.65
C VAL A 281 22.19 9.35 -16.79
N LYS A 282 22.49 8.92 -18.01
CA LYS A 282 22.29 9.71 -19.24
C LYS A 282 20.98 9.36 -19.97
N TYR A 283 20.35 8.26 -19.63
CA TYR A 283 19.11 7.77 -20.27
C TYR A 283 17.87 8.05 -19.38
N PRO A 284 16.68 8.18 -19.98
CA PRO A 284 15.45 8.46 -19.24
C PRO A 284 15.04 7.29 -18.34
N ASP A 285 14.15 7.56 -17.39
CA ASP A 285 13.48 6.52 -16.62
C ASP A 285 12.51 5.72 -17.47
N ALA A 286 12.06 4.56 -16.98
CA ALA A 286 11.05 3.76 -17.66
C ALA A 286 9.75 4.58 -17.80
N ASN A 287 9.20 4.60 -19.01
CA ASN A 287 8.03 5.38 -19.40
C ASN A 287 7.06 4.56 -20.25
N SER A 288 7.04 3.24 -20.04
CA SER A 288 6.22 2.26 -20.77
C SER A 288 6.58 2.08 -22.25
N THR A 289 7.67 2.68 -22.73
CA THR A 289 8.21 2.33 -24.05
C THR A 289 8.93 0.99 -24.01
N MET A 290 8.94 0.30 -25.13
CA MET A 290 9.63 -1.00 -25.25
C MET A 290 11.11 -0.86 -24.91
N ARG A 291 11.61 -1.79 -24.08
CA ARG A 291 13.03 -1.94 -23.74
C ARG A 291 13.44 -3.37 -23.97
N LEU A 292 14.53 -3.56 -24.67
CA LEU A 292 15.09 -4.87 -24.96
C LEU A 292 16.30 -5.11 -24.06
N THR A 293 16.32 -6.25 -23.39
CA THR A 293 17.50 -6.81 -22.76
C THR A 293 17.85 -8.13 -23.46
N TYR A 294 19.11 -8.35 -23.74
CA TYR A 294 19.59 -9.59 -24.35
C TYR A 294 20.95 -9.94 -23.81
N GLY A 295 21.31 -11.23 -23.95
CA GLY A 295 22.60 -11.73 -23.52
C GLY A 295 22.81 -13.17 -23.99
N THR A 296 24.00 -13.70 -23.74
CA THR A 296 24.31 -15.11 -23.99
C THR A 296 24.04 -15.91 -22.72
N VAL A 297 23.40 -17.05 -22.87
CA VAL A 297 23.21 -18.00 -21.77
C VAL A 297 24.58 -18.55 -21.36
N SER A 298 24.92 -18.37 -20.11
CA SER A 298 26.19 -18.88 -19.55
C SER A 298 25.99 -19.29 -18.11
N ALA A 299 26.87 -20.18 -17.62
CA ALA A 299 26.87 -20.55 -16.22
C ALA A 299 27.23 -19.36 -15.33
N LEU A 300 26.70 -19.35 -14.11
CA LEU A 300 27.13 -18.39 -13.09
C LEU A 300 28.59 -18.63 -12.73
N PRO A 301 29.34 -17.59 -12.35
CA PRO A 301 30.71 -17.76 -11.87
C PRO A 301 30.76 -18.74 -10.71
N ALA A 302 31.71 -19.71 -10.78
CA ALA A 302 31.97 -20.62 -9.68
C ALA A 302 32.58 -19.84 -8.50
N ASP A 303 32.04 -20.02 -7.32
CA ASP A 303 32.58 -19.50 -6.06
C ASP A 303 32.53 -20.61 -4.99
N LYS A 304 32.92 -20.28 -3.74
CA LYS A 304 32.87 -21.23 -2.62
C LYS A 304 31.48 -21.76 -2.28
N ARG A 305 30.42 -21.12 -2.79
CA ARG A 305 29.00 -21.44 -2.53
C ARG A 305 28.31 -22.07 -3.73
N ASN A 306 28.88 -21.91 -4.92
CA ASN A 306 28.22 -22.25 -6.18
C ASN A 306 29.09 -23.22 -6.99
N ASP A 307 28.53 -24.34 -7.40
CA ASP A 307 29.10 -25.18 -8.44
C ASP A 307 28.68 -24.68 -9.83
N ALA A 308 29.64 -24.28 -10.64
CA ALA A 308 29.43 -23.78 -12.00
C ALA A 308 28.66 -24.75 -12.91
N LYS A 309 28.75 -26.07 -12.64
CA LYS A 309 28.07 -27.11 -13.43
C LYS A 309 26.58 -27.16 -13.19
N VAL A 310 26.11 -26.72 -12.02
CA VAL A 310 24.68 -26.82 -11.61
C VAL A 310 24.00 -25.47 -11.42
N ASN A 311 24.72 -24.36 -11.50
CA ASN A 311 24.16 -23.03 -11.15
C ASN A 311 23.35 -22.34 -12.25
N TYR A 312 23.18 -22.94 -13.42
CA TYR A 312 22.33 -22.40 -14.47
C TYR A 312 20.89 -22.97 -14.47
N PHE A 313 20.61 -23.91 -13.57
CA PHE A 313 19.26 -24.42 -13.29
C PHE A 313 19.10 -24.80 -11.81
N THR A 314 17.87 -24.86 -11.35
CA THR A 314 17.54 -25.26 -9.98
C THR A 314 17.38 -26.78 -9.86
N THR A 315 17.77 -27.34 -8.71
CA THR A 315 17.62 -28.75 -8.39
C THR A 315 16.88 -28.92 -7.07
N LEU A 316 16.28 -30.09 -6.86
CA LEU A 316 15.66 -30.42 -5.57
C LEU A 316 16.69 -30.34 -4.44
N GLN A 317 17.89 -30.94 -4.64
CA GLN A 317 18.97 -30.87 -3.66
C GLN A 317 19.38 -29.43 -3.35
N GLY A 318 19.43 -28.54 -4.35
CA GLY A 318 19.71 -27.12 -4.17
C GLY A 318 18.63 -26.41 -3.33
N THR A 319 17.38 -26.82 -3.42
CA THR A 319 16.28 -26.35 -2.60
C THR A 319 16.39 -26.85 -1.16
N ILE A 320 16.64 -28.15 -0.97
CA ILE A 320 16.84 -28.78 0.35
C ILE A 320 18.04 -28.16 1.08
N ASN A 321 19.12 -27.84 0.38
CA ASN A 321 20.32 -27.22 0.96
C ASN A 321 20.06 -25.81 1.52
N LYS A 322 18.95 -25.17 1.14
CA LYS A 322 18.51 -23.87 1.65
C LYS A 322 17.50 -23.98 2.80
N TYR A 323 17.06 -25.19 3.13
CA TYR A 323 16.07 -25.44 4.15
C TYR A 323 16.44 -24.79 5.48
N LYS A 324 15.48 -24.07 6.05
CA LYS A 324 15.53 -23.49 7.39
C LYS A 324 14.16 -23.67 8.04
N PRO A 325 14.05 -24.47 9.09
CA PRO A 325 12.79 -24.69 9.77
C PRO A 325 12.22 -23.37 10.33
N LYS A 326 10.91 -23.14 10.11
CA LYS A 326 10.18 -21.95 10.55
C LYS A 326 10.60 -20.62 9.90
N ASP A 327 11.40 -20.66 8.84
CA ASP A 327 11.70 -19.47 8.03
C ASP A 327 10.61 -19.29 6.99
N GLU A 328 10.07 -18.06 6.84
CA GLU A 328 8.94 -17.79 5.92
C GLU A 328 9.26 -18.07 4.44
N GLU A 329 10.54 -18.06 4.06
CA GLU A 329 10.98 -18.28 2.66
C GLU A 329 11.60 -19.65 2.43
N PHE A 330 12.22 -20.23 3.44
CA PHE A 330 13.07 -21.42 3.31
C PHE A 330 12.58 -22.61 4.16
N ASP A 331 11.40 -22.51 4.78
CA ASP A 331 10.76 -23.68 5.38
C ASP A 331 10.18 -24.59 4.30
N LEU A 332 10.39 -25.88 4.44
CA LEU A 332 9.93 -26.88 3.49
C LEU A 332 9.04 -27.91 4.18
N PRO A 333 7.98 -28.38 3.52
CA PRO A 333 7.19 -29.50 4.01
C PRO A 333 8.07 -30.74 4.20
N GLN A 334 7.89 -31.46 5.31
CA GLN A 334 8.66 -32.65 5.63
C GLN A 334 8.68 -33.68 4.49
N ARG A 335 7.52 -33.87 3.83
CA ARG A 335 7.40 -34.74 2.64
C ARG A 335 8.34 -34.37 1.50
N LEU A 336 8.68 -33.08 1.33
CA LEU A 336 9.61 -32.65 0.28
C LEU A 336 11.06 -32.92 0.66
N ILE A 337 11.38 -32.90 1.96
CA ILE A 337 12.72 -33.17 2.50
C ILE A 337 13.05 -34.66 2.40
N GLU A 338 12.03 -35.53 2.48
CA GLU A 338 12.12 -36.97 2.47
C GLU A 338 12.17 -37.59 1.04
N LEU A 339 11.97 -36.80 0.00
CA LEU A 339 12.10 -37.21 -1.41
C LEU A 339 13.53 -37.33 -1.85
#